data_ee548f0905216340d2e6f752063b5d5a
#
_entry.id   ee548f0905216340d2e6f752063b5d5a
#
_cell.length_a   1.000
_cell.length_b   1.000
_cell.length_c   1.000
_cell.angle_alpha   90.00
_cell.angle_beta   90.00
_cell.angle_gamma   90.00
#
_symmetry.space_group_name_H-M   'P 1'
#
loop_
_entity.id
_entity.type
_entity.pdbx_description
1 polymer ?
#
loop_
_entity_poly.entity_id
_entity_poly.type
_entity_poly.pdbx_seq_one_letter_code
_entity_poly.pdbx_strand_id
1 'polypeptide(L)'
;ITGCGSVPGIGNVMLKYASEKFDQLNGVEVGFSWDSNIKKFVVPFSMKSILEELTYDPRIVENGKWVKHKPLQIVREKNYRAIGRQKCFLVQHPELFTFYYYFKNKGLQNVKFFAGFPEHSLPKIQALIDMGFHSDKPMTIEGARIAPFDLLAPVLKRLNSPKGYKEQENLWVEISGIKNGAQKTILMECIVPPVRGWEDSGCNIDTGFTAVIMAEMIKNGRIKEPGSFAPEAIVPPEDFFNEIRKRNFVVYENGKAINNEDQKIAIDPLKKSEEYAVS
;
A
#
# COMPACT_ATOMS: atom_id res chain seq x y z
N ILE A 1 -6.85 -8.96 -14.95
CA ILE A 1 -6.93 -8.67 -13.51
C ILE A 1 -6.76 -7.17 -13.33
N THR A 2 -7.60 -6.54 -12.54
CA THR A 2 -7.48 -5.13 -12.16
C THR A 2 -6.82 -5.03 -10.79
N GLY A 3 -6.00 -3.98 -10.55
CA GLY A 3 -5.32 -3.81 -9.27
C GLY A 3 -4.19 -4.81 -9.04
N CYS A 4 -3.27 -4.90 -10.00
CA CYS A 4 -2.14 -5.83 -9.98
C CYS A 4 -0.87 -5.13 -9.48
N GLY A 5 -0.95 -4.40 -8.38
CA GLY A 5 0.19 -3.68 -7.83
C GLY A 5 0.55 -4.11 -6.42
N SER A 6 1.07 -3.18 -5.66
CA SER A 6 1.36 -3.29 -4.24
C SER A 6 0.07 -3.36 -3.44
N VAL A 7 -0.61 -2.25 -3.34
CA VAL A 7 -1.98 -2.07 -2.86
C VAL A 7 -2.70 -1.15 -3.85
N PRO A 8 -3.67 -1.66 -4.64
CA PRO A 8 -4.19 -3.03 -4.66
C PRO A 8 -3.24 -4.03 -5.35
N GLY A 9 -3.25 -5.24 -4.84
CA GLY A 9 -2.49 -6.37 -5.39
C GLY A 9 -2.00 -7.32 -4.32
N ILE A 10 -0.82 -7.09 -3.74
CA ILE A 10 -0.26 -7.95 -2.68
C ILE A 10 -1.21 -8.02 -1.48
N GLY A 11 -1.75 -6.87 -1.04
CA GLY A 11 -2.73 -6.78 0.05
C GLY A 11 -3.97 -7.63 -0.21
N ASN A 12 -4.47 -7.62 -1.45
CA ASN A 12 -5.64 -8.40 -1.87
C ASN A 12 -5.38 -9.92 -1.76
N VAL A 13 -4.20 -10.37 -2.20
CA VAL A 13 -3.81 -11.79 -2.12
C VAL A 13 -3.62 -12.22 -0.66
N MET A 14 -3.03 -11.35 0.18
CA MET A 14 -2.93 -11.61 1.63
C MET A 14 -4.30 -11.74 2.29
N LEU A 15 -5.27 -10.88 1.94
CA LEU A 15 -6.65 -11.02 2.44
C LEU A 15 -7.29 -12.33 1.99
N LYS A 16 -7.16 -12.70 0.71
CA LYS A 16 -7.69 -13.97 0.20
C LYS A 16 -7.16 -15.15 1.02
N TYR A 17 -5.84 -15.25 1.15
CA TYR A 17 -5.19 -16.31 1.92
C TYR A 17 -5.70 -16.39 3.37
N ALA A 18 -5.70 -15.26 4.08
CA ALA A 18 -6.10 -15.25 5.47
C ALA A 18 -7.61 -15.46 5.66
N SER A 19 -8.43 -15.01 4.70
CA SER A 19 -9.90 -15.14 4.79
C SER A 19 -10.37 -16.59 4.89
N GLU A 20 -9.65 -17.54 4.31
CA GLU A 20 -9.98 -18.97 4.36
C GLU A 20 -9.86 -19.56 5.77
N LYS A 21 -9.16 -18.89 6.66
CA LYS A 21 -8.97 -19.27 8.07
C LYS A 21 -10.09 -18.79 9.00
N PHE A 22 -11.15 -18.23 8.44
CA PHE A 22 -12.34 -17.74 9.16
C PHE A 22 -13.60 -18.40 8.63
N ASP A 23 -14.55 -18.65 9.53
CA ASP A 23 -15.89 -19.07 9.16
C ASP A 23 -16.74 -17.85 8.75
N GLN A 24 -16.52 -16.73 9.46
CA GLN A 24 -17.16 -15.44 9.18
C GLN A 24 -16.15 -14.31 9.38
N LEU A 25 -16.15 -13.36 8.45
CA LEU A 25 -15.38 -12.11 8.59
C LEU A 25 -16.23 -11.04 9.27
N ASN A 26 -15.59 -10.15 10.01
CA ASN A 26 -16.23 -8.97 10.59
C ASN A 26 -15.62 -7.68 10.06
N GLY A 27 -14.29 -7.58 10.06
CA GLY A 27 -13.59 -6.38 9.68
C GLY A 27 -12.26 -6.63 9.00
N VAL A 28 -11.89 -5.72 8.11
CA VAL A 28 -10.58 -5.66 7.45
C VAL A 28 -10.06 -4.23 7.51
N GLU A 29 -8.88 -4.07 8.10
CA GLU A 29 -8.07 -2.87 7.94
C GLU A 29 -6.86 -3.22 7.06
N VAL A 30 -6.61 -2.45 6.05
CA VAL A 30 -5.53 -2.67 5.07
C VAL A 30 -4.76 -1.38 4.86
N GLY A 31 -3.51 -1.48 4.47
CA GLY A 31 -2.72 -0.30 4.16
C GLY A 31 -1.26 -0.58 3.89
N PHE A 32 -0.52 0.50 3.81
CA PHE A 32 0.93 0.49 3.66
C PHE A 32 1.60 1.48 4.61
N SER A 33 2.86 1.23 4.86
CA SER A 33 3.78 2.12 5.58
C SER A 33 5.14 1.99 4.93
N TRP A 34 5.79 3.11 4.63
CA TRP A 34 7.11 3.11 4.02
C TRP A 34 8.05 4.08 4.72
N ASP A 35 9.34 3.87 4.57
CA ASP A 35 10.35 4.79 5.07
C ASP A 35 11.64 4.66 4.25
N SER A 36 12.55 5.62 4.43
CA SER A 36 13.85 5.66 3.77
C SER A 36 14.98 5.80 4.79
N ASN A 37 16.19 5.41 4.37
CA ASN A 37 17.38 5.53 5.21
C ASN A 37 17.88 6.97 5.35
N ILE A 38 17.55 7.85 4.41
CA ILE A 38 17.93 9.27 4.39
C ILE A 38 16.67 10.12 4.50
N LYS A 39 16.62 11.03 5.47
CA LYS A 39 15.47 11.90 5.75
C LYS A 39 15.36 13.03 4.72
N LYS A 40 15.18 12.67 3.46
CA LYS A 40 14.92 13.61 2.36
C LYS A 40 13.59 13.27 1.72
N PHE A 41 12.81 14.28 1.35
CA PHE A 41 11.62 14.08 0.54
C PHE A 41 12.03 13.66 -0.88
N VAL A 42 11.64 12.46 -1.26
CA VAL A 42 11.65 11.93 -2.61
C VAL A 42 10.22 11.55 -2.92
N VAL A 43 9.79 11.69 -4.15
CA VAL A 43 8.42 11.30 -4.54
C VAL A 43 8.36 9.77 -4.61
N PRO A 44 7.66 9.09 -3.67
CA PRO A 44 7.73 7.63 -3.59
C PRO A 44 6.97 6.94 -4.74
N PHE A 45 5.86 7.56 -5.19
CA PHE A 45 5.03 7.10 -6.30
C PHE A 45 4.26 8.28 -6.93
N SER A 46 3.18 8.05 -7.63
CA SER A 46 2.42 9.12 -8.30
C SER A 46 1.98 10.22 -7.34
N MET A 47 2.52 11.44 -7.49
CA MET A 47 2.07 12.60 -6.69
C MET A 47 0.58 12.88 -6.84
N LYS A 48 0.00 12.62 -8.02
CA LYS A 48 -1.44 12.76 -8.21
C LYS A 48 -2.21 11.83 -7.27
N SER A 49 -1.83 10.57 -7.22
CA SER A 49 -2.45 9.59 -6.31
C SER A 49 -2.30 10.00 -4.85
N ILE A 50 -1.09 10.42 -4.44
CA ILE A 50 -0.83 10.89 -3.07
C ILE A 50 -1.74 12.07 -2.71
N LEU A 51 -1.83 13.06 -3.58
CA LEU A 51 -2.66 14.24 -3.32
C LEU A 51 -4.16 13.89 -3.30
N GLU A 52 -4.63 13.03 -4.20
CA GLU A 52 -6.01 12.54 -4.22
C GLU A 52 -6.34 11.76 -2.92
N GLU A 53 -5.48 10.85 -2.49
CA GLU A 53 -5.65 10.09 -1.25
C GLU A 53 -5.76 10.99 -0.02
N LEU A 54 -4.97 12.07 0.04
CA LEU A 54 -4.92 12.97 1.19
C LEU A 54 -5.94 14.11 1.14
N THR A 55 -6.64 14.33 0.02
CA THR A 55 -7.60 15.42 -0.15
C THR A 55 -9.04 14.96 -0.37
N TYR A 56 -9.25 13.76 -0.91
CA TYR A 56 -10.59 13.25 -1.14
C TYR A 56 -11.22 12.72 0.14
N ASP A 57 -12.52 12.95 0.30
CA ASP A 57 -13.30 12.42 1.41
C ASP A 57 -13.40 10.88 1.27
N PRO A 58 -12.74 10.09 2.13
CA PRO A 58 -12.77 8.64 2.01
C PRO A 58 -14.15 8.07 2.32
N ARG A 59 -14.61 7.15 1.47
CA ARG A 59 -15.80 6.34 1.70
C ARG A 59 -15.37 4.96 2.15
N ILE A 60 -15.71 4.61 3.36
CA ILE A 60 -15.38 3.31 3.96
C ILE A 60 -16.65 2.52 4.26
N VAL A 61 -16.50 1.26 4.61
CA VAL A 61 -17.63 0.45 5.06
C VAL A 61 -17.58 0.34 6.58
N GLU A 62 -18.67 0.74 7.24
CA GLU A 62 -18.88 0.60 8.68
C GLU A 62 -20.26 -0.02 8.93
N ASN A 63 -20.29 -1.14 9.67
CA ASN A 63 -21.50 -1.89 9.95
C ASN A 63 -22.34 -2.20 8.68
N GLY A 64 -21.65 -2.61 7.61
CA GLY A 64 -22.26 -2.95 6.33
C GLY A 64 -22.78 -1.77 5.50
N LYS A 65 -22.49 -0.53 5.90
CA LYS A 65 -22.94 0.69 5.22
C LYS A 65 -21.75 1.53 4.77
N TRP A 66 -21.90 2.21 3.63
CA TRP A 66 -20.94 3.19 3.16
C TRP A 66 -21.05 4.48 3.99
N VAL A 67 -19.95 4.85 4.62
CA VAL A 67 -19.82 6.07 5.44
C VAL A 67 -18.72 6.94 4.88
N LYS A 68 -18.97 8.24 4.82
CA LYS A 68 -18.02 9.25 4.32
C LYS A 68 -17.34 9.96 5.49
N HIS A 69 -16.03 10.06 5.44
CA HIS A 69 -15.21 10.78 6.42
C HIS A 69 -14.49 11.96 5.77
N LYS A 70 -13.93 12.84 6.58
CA LYS A 70 -13.03 13.89 6.10
C LYS A 70 -11.62 13.34 5.92
N PRO A 71 -10.83 13.87 4.95
CA PRO A 71 -9.44 13.49 4.78
C PRO A 71 -8.66 13.71 6.08
N LEU A 72 -7.72 12.83 6.38
CA LEU A 72 -6.83 12.90 7.55
C LEU A 72 -7.53 12.92 8.93
N GLN A 73 -8.85 12.73 9.00
CA GLN A 73 -9.61 12.77 10.24
C GLN A 73 -9.31 11.58 11.15
N ILE A 74 -9.14 10.39 10.58
CA ILE A 74 -8.86 9.18 11.33
C ILE A 74 -7.40 8.81 11.17
N VAL A 75 -6.70 8.71 12.29
CA VAL A 75 -5.27 8.42 12.37
C VAL A 75 -5.08 7.14 13.19
N ARG A 76 -4.20 6.27 12.71
CA ARG A 76 -3.68 5.13 13.46
C ARG A 76 -2.19 5.33 13.68
N GLU A 77 -1.68 4.83 14.77
CA GLU A 77 -0.26 4.75 15.06
C GLU A 77 0.07 3.32 15.42
N LYS A 78 0.95 2.72 14.66
CA LYS A 78 1.38 1.33 14.84
C LYS A 78 2.90 1.24 14.76
N ASN A 79 3.43 0.16 15.33
CA ASN A 79 4.81 -0.25 15.12
C ASN A 79 4.82 -1.28 13.98
N TYR A 80 5.22 -0.84 12.79
CA TYR A 80 5.26 -1.67 11.59
C TYR A 80 6.58 -2.43 11.50
N ARG A 81 6.52 -3.70 11.16
CA ARG A 81 7.71 -4.53 10.95
C ARG A 81 8.64 -3.86 9.93
N ALA A 82 9.93 -3.81 10.24
CA ALA A 82 11.00 -3.24 9.42
C ALA A 82 10.93 -1.71 9.17
N ILE A 83 9.81 -1.05 9.46
CA ILE A 83 9.63 0.41 9.34
C ILE A 83 9.77 1.10 10.70
N GLY A 84 9.21 0.50 11.76
CA GLY A 84 9.12 1.11 13.08
C GLY A 84 7.79 1.83 13.31
N ARG A 85 7.78 2.69 14.34
CA ARG A 85 6.58 3.42 14.75
C ARG A 85 6.26 4.53 13.75
N GLN A 86 5.07 4.48 13.18
CA GLN A 86 4.62 5.45 12.18
C GLN A 86 3.11 5.71 12.30
N LYS A 87 2.70 6.93 11.96
CA LYS A 87 1.29 7.30 11.78
C LYS A 87 0.83 6.94 10.37
N CYS A 88 -0.38 6.41 10.27
CA CYS A 88 -1.08 6.23 9.01
C CYS A 88 -2.47 6.85 9.08
N PHE A 89 -3.00 7.25 7.94
CA PHE A 89 -4.20 8.05 7.78
C PHE A 89 -5.23 7.30 6.96
N LEU A 90 -6.50 7.39 7.35
CA LEU A 90 -7.60 6.85 6.58
C LEU A 90 -7.70 7.58 5.24
N VAL A 91 -7.67 6.83 4.15
CA VAL A 91 -7.74 7.36 2.79
C VAL A 91 -8.74 6.59 1.93
N GLN A 92 -9.16 7.19 0.80
CA GLN A 92 -9.92 6.52 -0.23
C GLN A 92 -9.01 5.60 -1.04
N HIS A 93 -9.38 4.31 -1.16
CA HIS A 93 -8.59 3.38 -1.96
C HIS A 93 -9.46 2.28 -2.61
N PRO A 94 -9.05 1.67 -3.75
CA PRO A 94 -9.84 0.69 -4.49
C PRO A 94 -10.26 -0.55 -3.69
N GLU A 95 -9.40 -1.04 -2.77
CA GLU A 95 -9.69 -2.21 -1.94
C GLU A 95 -10.94 -2.06 -1.08
N LEU A 96 -11.30 -0.83 -0.69
CA LEU A 96 -12.54 -0.58 0.05
C LEU A 96 -13.76 -1.16 -0.68
N PHE A 97 -13.78 -1.05 -2.02
CA PHE A 97 -14.87 -1.52 -2.86
C PHE A 97 -14.76 -3.02 -3.15
N THR A 98 -13.59 -3.49 -3.57
CA THR A 98 -13.42 -4.87 -4.01
C THR A 98 -13.50 -5.83 -2.83
N PHE A 99 -12.90 -5.50 -1.68
CA PHE A 99 -12.99 -6.33 -0.46
C PHE A 99 -14.45 -6.47 0.00
N TYR A 100 -15.18 -5.37 0.08
CA TYR A 100 -16.59 -5.44 0.46
C TYR A 100 -17.41 -6.22 -0.56
N TYR A 101 -17.18 -6.01 -1.84
CA TYR A 101 -17.89 -6.73 -2.91
C TYR A 101 -17.71 -8.25 -2.80
N TYR A 102 -16.48 -8.72 -2.65
CA TYR A 102 -16.19 -10.16 -2.65
C TYR A 102 -16.46 -10.85 -1.30
N PHE A 103 -16.35 -10.12 -0.18
CA PHE A 103 -16.43 -10.75 1.14
C PHE A 103 -17.66 -10.37 1.98
N LYS A 104 -18.56 -9.51 1.52
CA LYS A 104 -19.80 -9.18 2.25
C LYS A 104 -20.64 -10.42 2.56
N ASN A 105 -20.73 -11.39 1.65
CA ASN A 105 -21.46 -12.64 1.86
C ASN A 105 -20.78 -13.58 2.86
N LYS A 106 -19.50 -13.35 3.16
CA LYS A 106 -18.76 -14.01 4.25
C LYS A 106 -18.87 -13.24 5.57
N GLY A 107 -19.72 -12.23 5.65
CA GLY A 107 -20.03 -11.46 6.85
C GLY A 107 -19.21 -10.18 7.03
N LEU A 108 -18.38 -9.79 6.05
CA LEU A 108 -17.57 -8.58 6.15
C LEU A 108 -18.46 -7.33 6.23
N GLN A 109 -18.31 -6.56 7.33
CA GLN A 109 -19.10 -5.37 7.60
C GLN A 109 -18.27 -4.11 7.78
N ASN A 110 -16.96 -4.23 7.97
CA ASN A 110 -16.09 -3.09 8.22
C ASN A 110 -14.85 -3.19 7.33
N VAL A 111 -14.62 -2.15 6.51
CA VAL A 111 -13.44 -2.09 5.64
C VAL A 111 -12.84 -0.69 5.69
N LYS A 112 -11.55 -0.61 6.02
CA LYS A 112 -10.78 0.64 6.10
C LYS A 112 -9.44 0.50 5.42
N PHE A 113 -8.98 1.57 4.76
CA PHE A 113 -7.65 1.64 4.16
C PHE A 113 -6.83 2.77 4.78
N PHE A 114 -5.57 2.48 5.09
CA PHE A 114 -4.66 3.43 5.72
C PHE A 114 -3.36 3.60 4.93
N ALA A 115 -3.00 4.85 4.64
CA ALA A 115 -1.73 5.21 4.02
C ALA A 115 -0.76 5.77 5.06
N GLY A 116 0.41 5.17 5.19
CA GLY A 116 1.48 5.59 6.10
C GLY A 116 2.59 6.33 5.36
N PHE A 117 2.98 7.49 5.91
CA PHE A 117 4.04 8.33 5.37
C PHE A 117 5.08 8.65 6.44
N PRO A 118 6.37 8.65 6.11
CA PRO A 118 7.42 9.03 7.05
C PRO A 118 7.32 10.50 7.46
N GLU A 119 7.72 10.79 8.70
CA GLU A 119 7.65 12.13 9.27
C GLU A 119 8.42 13.21 8.48
N HIS A 120 9.45 12.82 7.75
CA HIS A 120 10.21 13.76 6.91
C HIS A 120 9.51 14.12 5.59
N SER A 121 8.47 13.38 5.19
CA SER A 121 7.76 13.56 3.91
C SER A 121 6.36 14.15 4.09
N LEU A 122 5.58 13.66 5.04
CA LEU A 122 4.19 14.08 5.24
C LEU A 122 3.99 15.59 5.40
N PRO A 123 4.79 16.32 6.22
CA PRO A 123 4.61 17.77 6.36
C PRO A 123 4.83 18.54 5.06
N LYS A 124 5.72 18.05 4.17
CA LYS A 124 5.97 18.67 2.86
C LYS A 124 4.81 18.47 1.92
N ILE A 125 4.23 17.26 1.90
CA ILE A 125 3.03 16.96 1.12
C ILE A 125 1.86 17.80 1.62
N GLN A 126 1.69 17.90 2.95
CA GLN A 126 0.63 18.73 3.55
C GLN A 126 0.80 20.20 3.17
N ALA A 127 2.02 20.74 3.21
CA ALA A 127 2.28 22.12 2.78
C ALA A 127 1.89 22.38 1.32
N LEU A 128 2.14 21.42 0.43
CA LEU A 128 1.71 21.52 -0.97
C LEU A 128 0.18 21.54 -1.11
N ILE A 129 -0.51 20.76 -0.28
CA ILE A 129 -1.98 20.74 -0.23
C ILE A 129 -2.51 22.08 0.29
N ASP A 130 -2.00 22.57 1.41
CA ASP A 130 -2.41 23.82 2.07
C ASP A 130 -2.18 25.05 1.17
N MET A 131 -1.13 25.03 0.35
CA MET A 131 -0.85 26.05 -0.64
C MET A 131 -1.69 25.92 -1.94
N GLY A 132 -2.53 24.89 -2.07
CA GLY A 132 -3.42 24.70 -3.21
C GLY A 132 -2.79 24.04 -4.44
N PHE A 133 -1.56 23.51 -4.34
CA PHE A 133 -0.90 22.83 -5.46
C PHE A 133 -1.55 21.49 -5.86
N HIS A 134 -2.48 20.97 -5.08
CA HIS A 134 -3.28 19.79 -5.42
C HIS A 134 -4.40 20.09 -6.44
N SER A 135 -4.69 21.38 -6.71
CA SER A 135 -5.83 21.78 -7.55
C SER A 135 -5.60 21.47 -9.03
N ASP A 136 -6.56 20.81 -9.64
CA ASP A 136 -6.67 20.57 -11.08
C ASP A 136 -7.43 21.70 -11.82
N LYS A 137 -7.90 22.74 -11.08
CA LYS A 137 -8.62 23.86 -11.65
C LYS A 137 -7.64 24.87 -12.29
N PRO A 138 -7.71 25.08 -13.62
CA PRO A 138 -6.78 25.99 -14.28
C PRO A 138 -6.97 27.44 -13.80
N MET A 139 -5.85 28.13 -13.62
CA MET A 139 -5.74 29.57 -13.40
C MET A 139 -5.00 30.22 -14.57
N THR A 140 -5.20 31.52 -14.80
CA THR A 140 -4.50 32.23 -15.86
C THR A 140 -3.19 32.81 -15.31
N ILE A 141 -2.07 32.42 -15.90
CA ILE A 141 -0.73 32.90 -15.59
C ILE A 141 -0.14 33.44 -16.90
N GLU A 142 0.12 34.73 -16.98
CA GLU A 142 0.70 35.39 -18.17
C GLU A 142 -0.01 35.00 -19.48
N GLY A 143 -1.34 34.88 -19.46
CA GLY A 143 -2.17 34.52 -20.61
C GLY A 143 -2.30 33.02 -20.87
N ALA A 144 -1.53 32.15 -20.21
CA ALA A 144 -1.66 30.69 -20.29
C ALA A 144 -2.60 30.16 -19.20
N ARG A 145 -3.44 29.19 -19.54
CA ARG A 145 -4.30 28.48 -18.57
C ARG A 145 -3.57 27.21 -18.07
N ILE A 146 -3.15 27.24 -16.82
CA ILE A 146 -2.36 26.18 -16.21
C ILE A 146 -3.02 25.79 -14.87
N ALA A 147 -3.22 24.49 -14.60
CA ALA A 147 -3.60 24.03 -13.28
C ALA A 147 -2.37 23.98 -12.35
N PRO A 148 -2.51 24.33 -11.05
CA PRO A 148 -1.41 24.26 -10.09
C PRO A 148 -0.70 22.90 -10.07
N PHE A 149 -1.47 21.81 -10.17
CA PHE A 149 -0.91 20.45 -10.22
C PHE A 149 -0.06 20.22 -11.47
N ASP A 150 -0.45 20.74 -12.63
CA ASP A 150 0.32 20.56 -13.88
C ASP A 150 1.68 21.28 -13.84
N LEU A 151 1.80 22.32 -13.01
CA LEU A 151 3.09 22.96 -12.72
C LEU A 151 3.90 22.15 -11.70
N LEU A 152 3.25 21.64 -10.66
CA LEU A 152 3.93 20.92 -9.58
C LEU A 152 4.57 19.62 -10.07
N ALA A 153 3.85 18.82 -10.86
CA ALA A 153 4.31 17.51 -11.27
C ALA A 153 5.65 17.50 -12.01
N PRO A 154 5.92 18.38 -13.00
CA PRO A 154 7.23 18.48 -13.64
C PRO A 154 8.34 18.96 -12.71
N VAL A 155 8.02 19.82 -11.73
CA VAL A 155 8.99 20.30 -10.73
C VAL A 155 9.44 19.14 -9.84
N LEU A 156 8.50 18.38 -9.33
CA LEU A 156 8.80 17.25 -8.45
C LEU A 156 9.55 16.11 -9.17
N LYS A 157 9.31 15.91 -10.45
CA LYS A 157 10.08 14.94 -11.27
C LYS A 157 11.58 15.26 -11.38
N ARG A 158 11.99 16.50 -11.06
CA ARG A 158 13.41 16.91 -11.03
C ARG A 158 14.09 16.62 -9.70
N LEU A 159 13.32 16.21 -8.67
CA LEU A 159 13.90 15.80 -7.40
C LEU A 159 14.59 14.46 -7.58
N ASN A 160 15.91 14.46 -7.43
CA ASN A 160 16.71 13.24 -7.50
C ASN A 160 16.84 12.63 -6.11
N SER A 161 16.87 11.31 -6.07
CA SER A 161 17.25 10.58 -4.87
C SER A 161 18.69 10.86 -4.50
N PRO A 162 19.01 11.10 -3.21
CA PRO A 162 20.39 11.27 -2.77
C PRO A 162 21.21 10.01 -3.03
N LYS A 163 22.52 10.15 -3.18
CA LYS A 163 23.41 8.99 -3.30
C LYS A 163 23.26 8.08 -2.08
N GLY A 164 23.03 6.79 -2.33
CA GLY A 164 22.83 5.78 -1.29
C GLY A 164 21.46 5.78 -0.64
N TYR A 165 20.50 6.52 -1.20
CA TYR A 165 19.09 6.49 -0.78
C TYR A 165 18.50 5.10 -1.00
N LYS A 166 17.73 4.64 -0.02
CA LYS A 166 17.03 3.33 -0.04
C LYS A 166 15.67 3.50 0.58
N GLU A 167 14.69 2.84 -0.01
CA GLU A 167 13.32 2.73 0.52
C GLU A 167 13.02 1.30 0.96
N GLN A 168 12.13 1.19 1.94
CA GLN A 168 11.57 -0.06 2.41
C GLN A 168 10.09 0.13 2.72
N GLU A 169 9.28 -0.89 2.46
CA GLU A 169 7.85 -0.81 2.64
C GLU A 169 7.32 -2.00 3.45
N ASN A 170 6.25 -1.75 4.21
CA ASN A 170 5.43 -2.75 4.87
C ASN A 170 4.00 -2.61 4.37
N LEU A 171 3.53 -3.59 3.63
CA LEU A 171 2.14 -3.74 3.22
C LEU A 171 1.45 -4.64 4.24
N TRP A 172 0.30 -4.24 4.75
CA TRP A 172 -0.34 -4.98 5.83
C TRP A 172 -1.85 -5.11 5.65
N VAL A 173 -2.40 -6.21 6.17
CA VAL A 173 -3.84 -6.46 6.25
C VAL A 173 -4.14 -7.08 7.61
N GLU A 174 -4.97 -6.42 8.41
CA GLU A 174 -5.46 -6.92 9.68
C GLU A 174 -6.93 -7.36 9.50
N ILE A 175 -7.19 -8.63 9.75
CA ILE A 175 -8.50 -9.25 9.53
C ILE A 175 -9.05 -9.69 10.86
N SER A 176 -10.30 -9.34 11.15
CA SER A 176 -11.05 -9.80 12.32
C SER A 176 -12.29 -10.58 11.90
N GLY A 177 -12.65 -11.59 12.69
CA GLY A 177 -13.80 -12.44 12.40
C GLY A 177 -13.98 -13.54 13.41
N ILE A 178 -14.71 -14.60 13.03
CA ILE A 178 -15.03 -15.76 13.86
C ILE A 178 -14.46 -17.02 13.23
N LYS A 179 -13.89 -17.90 14.07
CA LYS A 179 -13.49 -19.27 13.73
C LYS A 179 -13.89 -20.20 14.84
N ASN A 180 -14.66 -21.25 14.51
CA ASN A 180 -15.17 -22.22 15.48
C ASN A 180 -15.88 -21.57 16.68
N GLY A 181 -16.70 -20.53 16.41
CA GLY A 181 -17.43 -19.77 17.42
C GLY A 181 -16.60 -18.77 18.24
N ALA A 182 -15.29 -18.72 18.09
CA ALA A 182 -14.40 -17.81 18.81
C ALA A 182 -13.95 -16.62 17.94
N GLN A 183 -13.76 -15.46 18.58
CA GLN A 183 -13.17 -14.30 17.94
C GLN A 183 -11.72 -14.59 17.54
N LYS A 184 -11.35 -14.19 16.33
CA LYS A 184 -10.03 -14.37 15.78
C LYS A 184 -9.58 -13.10 15.08
N THR A 185 -8.29 -12.79 15.20
CA THR A 185 -7.62 -11.75 14.41
C THR A 185 -6.37 -12.33 13.77
N ILE A 186 -6.13 -11.97 12.50
CA ILE A 186 -4.90 -12.28 11.78
C ILE A 186 -4.31 -10.99 11.25
N LEU A 187 -3.03 -10.75 11.52
CA LEU A 187 -2.23 -9.72 10.89
C LEU A 187 -1.35 -10.36 9.82
N MET A 188 -1.57 -9.96 8.58
CA MET A 188 -0.70 -10.27 7.45
C MET A 188 0.19 -9.06 7.16
N GLU A 189 1.46 -9.29 6.89
CA GLU A 189 2.42 -8.25 6.51
C GLU A 189 3.26 -8.75 5.34
N CYS A 190 3.53 -7.91 4.36
CA CYS A 190 4.52 -8.17 3.32
C CYS A 190 5.60 -7.09 3.38
N ILE A 191 6.84 -7.49 3.59
CA ILE A 191 7.96 -6.56 3.60
C ILE A 191 8.62 -6.54 2.24
N VAL A 192 8.71 -5.33 1.69
CA VAL A 192 9.40 -5.01 0.44
C VAL A 192 10.74 -4.38 0.79
N PRO A 193 11.86 -5.13 0.72
CA PRO A 193 13.18 -4.58 1.01
C PRO A 193 13.69 -3.75 -0.18
N PRO A 194 14.74 -2.94 0.01
CA PRO A 194 15.45 -2.33 -1.11
C PRO A 194 15.95 -3.40 -2.09
N VAL A 195 15.62 -3.25 -3.36
CA VAL A 195 16.03 -4.18 -4.42
C VAL A 195 17.29 -3.66 -5.09
N ARG A 196 18.31 -4.50 -5.24
CA ARG A 196 19.60 -4.13 -5.84
C ARG A 196 19.42 -3.51 -7.23
N GLY A 197 19.93 -2.30 -7.41
CA GLY A 197 19.84 -1.51 -8.64
C GLY A 197 18.52 -0.71 -8.75
N TRP A 198 17.62 -0.82 -7.76
CA TRP A 198 16.31 -0.16 -7.68
C TRP A 198 16.02 0.31 -6.25
N GLU A 199 17.08 0.59 -5.48
CA GLU A 199 16.98 0.83 -4.04
C GLU A 199 16.13 2.06 -3.68
N ASP A 200 16.00 2.99 -4.60
CA ASP A 200 15.23 4.24 -4.47
C ASP A 200 13.83 4.17 -5.09
N SER A 201 13.39 2.99 -5.47
CA SER A 201 12.12 2.78 -6.18
C SER A 201 11.16 1.86 -5.42
N GLY A 202 11.27 1.76 -4.09
CA GLY A 202 10.56 0.80 -3.25
C GLY A 202 9.08 0.68 -3.57
N CYS A 203 8.32 1.76 -3.42
CA CYS A 203 6.87 1.79 -3.67
C CYS A 203 6.47 1.61 -5.16
N ASN A 204 7.41 1.65 -6.10
CA ASN A 204 7.15 1.39 -7.52
C ASN A 204 7.55 -0.02 -7.92
N ILE A 205 8.58 -0.58 -7.27
CA ILE A 205 9.13 -1.88 -7.63
C ILE A 205 8.16 -3.03 -7.31
N ASP A 206 7.50 -2.97 -6.18
CA ASP A 206 6.50 -3.95 -5.77
C ASP A 206 5.24 -3.89 -6.65
N THR A 207 4.84 -2.70 -7.06
CA THR A 207 3.77 -2.49 -8.06
C THR A 207 4.15 -3.13 -9.40
N GLY A 208 5.36 -2.86 -9.90
CA GLY A 208 5.84 -3.41 -11.17
C GLY A 208 6.03 -4.93 -11.14
N PHE A 209 6.67 -5.45 -10.11
CA PHE A 209 6.87 -6.90 -9.98
C PHE A 209 5.56 -7.66 -9.84
N THR A 210 4.62 -7.16 -9.06
CA THR A 210 3.31 -7.79 -8.90
C THR A 210 2.55 -7.89 -10.21
N ALA A 211 2.56 -6.82 -11.01
CA ALA A 211 1.92 -6.81 -12.32
C ALA A 211 2.53 -7.87 -13.25
N VAL A 212 3.86 -7.95 -13.31
CA VAL A 212 4.57 -8.95 -14.12
C VAL A 212 4.31 -10.37 -13.62
N ILE A 213 4.36 -10.62 -12.32
CA ILE A 213 4.08 -11.93 -11.72
C ILE A 213 2.67 -12.41 -12.09
N MET A 214 1.66 -11.57 -11.93
CA MET A 214 0.28 -11.95 -12.29
C MET A 214 0.12 -12.19 -13.78
N ALA A 215 0.81 -11.42 -14.65
CA ALA A 215 0.84 -11.69 -16.09
C ALA A 215 1.51 -13.03 -16.42
N GLU A 216 2.61 -13.38 -15.75
CA GLU A 216 3.27 -14.69 -15.89
C GLU A 216 2.37 -15.83 -15.39
N MET A 217 1.63 -15.61 -14.28
CA MET A 217 0.68 -16.62 -13.78
C MET A 217 -0.47 -16.88 -14.75
N ILE A 218 -0.95 -15.85 -15.45
CA ILE A 218 -1.94 -16.01 -16.55
C ILE A 218 -1.30 -16.79 -17.71
N LYS A 219 -0.13 -16.34 -18.18
CA LYS A 219 0.59 -17.00 -19.29
C LYS A 219 0.86 -18.47 -19.02
N ASN A 220 1.19 -18.81 -17.78
CA ASN A 220 1.53 -20.18 -17.37
C ASN A 220 0.30 -21.01 -16.94
N GLY A 221 -0.91 -20.47 -17.12
CA GLY A 221 -2.16 -21.17 -16.81
C GLY A 221 -2.43 -21.42 -15.34
N ARG A 222 -1.79 -20.68 -14.43
CA ARG A 222 -2.11 -20.70 -12.99
C ARG A 222 -3.36 -19.88 -12.69
N ILE A 223 -3.65 -18.89 -13.51
CA ILE A 223 -4.88 -18.10 -13.50
C ILE A 223 -5.55 -18.33 -14.85
N LYS A 224 -6.74 -18.94 -14.86
CA LYS A 224 -7.39 -19.43 -16.10
C LYS A 224 -8.74 -18.79 -16.36
N GLU A 225 -9.41 -18.24 -15.35
CA GLU A 225 -10.76 -17.72 -15.48
C GLU A 225 -10.78 -16.50 -16.40
N PRO A 226 -11.58 -16.54 -17.50
CA PRO A 226 -11.78 -15.40 -18.36
C PRO A 226 -12.70 -14.37 -17.69
N GLY A 227 -12.34 -13.09 -17.81
CA GLY A 227 -13.17 -12.00 -17.24
C GLY A 227 -12.34 -10.85 -16.70
N SER A 228 -12.99 -9.99 -15.92
CA SER A 228 -12.37 -8.90 -15.19
C SER A 228 -12.55 -9.11 -13.67
N PHE A 229 -11.44 -9.30 -12.97
CA PHE A 229 -11.42 -9.66 -11.57
C PHE A 229 -10.40 -8.85 -10.79
N ALA A 230 -10.67 -8.62 -9.49
CA ALA A 230 -9.64 -8.19 -8.55
C ALA A 230 -8.79 -9.40 -8.08
N PRO A 231 -7.56 -9.18 -7.59
CA PRO A 231 -6.65 -10.28 -7.22
C PRO A 231 -7.22 -11.24 -6.18
N GLU A 232 -7.96 -10.74 -5.19
CA GLU A 232 -8.58 -11.56 -4.14
C GLU A 232 -9.62 -12.56 -4.68
N ALA A 233 -10.13 -12.34 -5.88
CA ALA A 233 -11.07 -13.28 -6.50
C ALA A 233 -10.37 -14.51 -7.08
N ILE A 234 -9.27 -14.31 -7.82
CA ILE A 234 -8.74 -15.36 -8.70
C ILE A 234 -7.27 -15.72 -8.52
N VAL A 235 -6.45 -14.87 -7.88
CA VAL A 235 -5.01 -15.17 -7.72
C VAL A 235 -4.81 -16.28 -6.68
N PRO A 236 -4.14 -17.40 -7.00
CA PRO A 236 -3.77 -18.44 -6.03
C PRO A 236 -2.71 -17.89 -5.07
N PRO A 237 -2.98 -17.84 -3.74
CA PRO A 237 -2.09 -17.14 -2.81
C PRO A 237 -0.72 -17.79 -2.64
N GLU A 238 -0.65 -19.10 -2.48
CA GLU A 238 0.61 -19.82 -2.25
C GLU A 238 1.54 -19.69 -3.46
N ASP A 239 1.01 -19.85 -4.66
CA ASP A 239 1.78 -19.66 -5.90
C ASP A 239 2.31 -18.23 -6.00
N PHE A 240 1.47 -17.26 -5.70
CA PHE A 240 1.85 -15.85 -5.72
C PHE A 240 2.93 -15.54 -4.67
N PHE A 241 2.78 -16.04 -3.43
CA PHE A 241 3.78 -15.85 -2.36
C PHE A 241 5.13 -16.48 -2.71
N ASN A 242 5.13 -17.61 -3.40
CA ASN A 242 6.35 -18.22 -3.91
C ASN A 242 7.03 -17.35 -4.98
N GLU A 243 6.26 -16.69 -5.85
CA GLU A 243 6.81 -15.82 -6.88
C GLU A 243 7.39 -14.52 -6.30
N ILE A 244 6.70 -13.86 -5.36
CA ILE A 244 7.23 -12.64 -4.74
C ILE A 244 8.46 -12.92 -3.86
N ARG A 245 8.55 -14.11 -3.26
CA ARG A 245 9.75 -14.56 -2.54
C ARG A 245 11.02 -14.53 -3.40
N LYS A 246 10.92 -14.88 -4.68
CA LYS A 246 12.05 -14.84 -5.64
C LYS A 246 12.60 -13.40 -5.83
N ARG A 247 11.85 -12.39 -5.41
CA ARG A 247 12.23 -10.95 -5.41
C ARG A 247 12.58 -10.46 -4.00
N ASN A 248 12.79 -11.38 -3.06
CA ASN A 248 13.09 -11.13 -1.64
C ASN A 248 11.94 -10.46 -0.86
N PHE A 249 10.70 -10.51 -1.34
CA PHE A 249 9.55 -10.07 -0.56
C PHE A 249 9.14 -11.18 0.41
N VAL A 250 9.02 -10.82 1.68
CA VAL A 250 8.67 -11.79 2.73
C VAL A 250 7.31 -11.49 3.31
N VAL A 251 6.45 -12.51 3.27
CA VAL A 251 5.10 -12.45 3.83
C VAL A 251 5.09 -13.08 5.21
N TYR A 252 4.45 -12.38 6.15
CA TYR A 252 4.29 -12.81 7.54
C TYR A 252 2.81 -12.96 7.88
N GLU A 253 2.50 -13.97 8.67
CA GLU A 253 1.22 -14.14 9.36
C GLU A 253 1.46 -14.12 10.87
N ASN A 254 0.87 -13.16 11.57
CA ASN A 254 1.05 -12.98 13.02
C ASN A 254 2.52 -13.03 13.45
N GLY A 255 3.39 -12.40 12.66
CA GLY A 255 4.83 -12.33 12.93
C GLY A 255 5.65 -13.50 12.46
N LYS A 256 5.05 -14.62 12.01
CA LYS A 256 5.75 -15.78 11.46
C LYS A 256 5.84 -15.67 9.94
N ALA A 257 7.04 -15.76 9.37
CA ALA A 257 7.22 -15.80 7.91
C ALA A 257 6.58 -17.09 7.34
N ILE A 258 5.78 -16.93 6.28
CA ILE A 258 5.06 -18.05 5.63
C ILE A 258 5.60 -18.40 4.26
N ASN A 259 6.41 -17.54 3.65
CA ASN A 259 7.09 -17.82 2.38
C ASN A 259 8.62 -17.76 2.50
N ASN A 260 9.18 -17.74 3.72
CA ASN A 260 10.60 -17.71 4.01
C ASN A 260 10.92 -18.60 5.24
N GLU A 261 10.36 -19.81 5.28
CA GLU A 261 10.52 -20.75 6.40
C GLU A 261 11.98 -21.18 6.61
N ASP A 262 12.77 -21.22 5.53
CA ASP A 262 14.21 -21.52 5.53
C ASP A 262 15.10 -20.35 5.97
N GLN A 263 14.51 -19.19 6.28
CA GLN A 263 15.17 -17.97 6.75
C GLN A 263 16.31 -17.45 5.86
N LYS A 264 16.32 -17.79 4.57
CA LYS A 264 17.37 -17.36 3.64
C LYS A 264 17.32 -15.88 3.30
N ILE A 265 16.16 -15.25 3.45
CA ILE A 265 15.98 -13.82 3.20
C ILE A 265 16.00 -13.11 4.55
N ALA A 266 17.01 -12.29 4.78
CA ALA A 266 17.07 -11.42 5.95
C ALA A 266 16.30 -10.11 5.68
N ILE A 267 15.41 -9.78 6.60
CA ILE A 267 14.65 -8.53 6.58
C ILE A 267 15.05 -7.71 7.81
N ASP A 268 15.91 -6.75 7.58
CA ASP A 268 16.36 -5.83 8.63
C ASP A 268 15.74 -4.43 8.40
N PRO A 269 15.45 -3.69 9.47
CA PRO A 269 15.13 -2.26 9.35
C PRO A 269 16.27 -1.50 8.68
N LEU A 270 15.93 -0.52 7.86
CA LEU A 270 16.91 0.34 7.23
C LEU A 270 17.76 1.06 8.29
N LYS A 271 19.09 0.99 8.13
CA LYS A 271 20.01 1.80 8.93
C LYS A 271 19.82 3.26 8.55
N LYS A 272 19.29 4.06 9.46
CA LYS A 272 19.06 5.50 9.24
C LYS A 272 20.39 6.24 9.18
N SER A 273 20.53 7.14 8.23
CA SER A 273 21.62 8.11 8.22
C SER A 273 21.32 9.19 9.26
N GLU A 274 22.33 9.60 10.03
CA GLU A 274 22.22 10.74 10.94
C GLU A 274 22.25 12.08 10.19
N GLU A 275 22.76 12.09 8.97
CA GLU A 275 22.85 13.29 8.12
C GLU A 275 21.51 13.58 7.43
N TYR A 276 20.99 14.77 7.65
CA TYR A 276 20.02 15.37 6.72
C TYR A 276 20.77 15.67 5.42
N ALA A 277 20.36 15.08 4.31
CA ALA A 277 20.90 15.48 3.02
C ALA A 277 20.54 16.97 2.80
N VAL A 278 21.53 17.83 3.04
CA VAL A 278 21.44 19.24 2.64
C VAL A 278 21.49 19.24 1.10
N SER A 279 20.45 19.78 0.51
CA SER A 279 20.30 19.94 -0.95
C SER A 279 21.20 21.02 -1.48
#